data_66242bb2a697351b421a24528f0e477d
#
_entry.id   66242bb2a697351b421a24528f0e477d
#
_cell.length_a   1.000
_cell.length_b   1.000
_cell.length_c   1.000
_cell.angle_alpha   90.00
_cell.angle_beta   90.00
_cell.angle_gamma   90.00
#
_symmetry.space_group_name_H-M   'P 1'
#
loop_
_entity.id
_entity.type
_entity.pdbx_description
1 polymer ?
#
loop_
_entity_poly.entity_id
_entity_poly.type
_entity_poly.pdbx_seq_one_letter_code
_entity_poly.pdbx_strand_id
1 'polypeptide(L)'
;MSISLVGATLHVKDVDRSLEFYRKLPDTSVMFHIPGRFALLRIGSGRLGILEDQKRAFHLEIDCEDLDVTYAKLHELGVKTEGPPTVRPWGERDLWVMDPDGNLVEFGQQRKKS
;
A
#
# COMPACT_ATOMS: atom_id res chain seq x y z
N MET A 1 4.03 -11.20 -16.64
CA MET A 1 3.96 -10.66 -15.26
C MET A 1 3.52 -9.21 -15.31
N SER A 2 2.55 -8.84 -14.51
CA SER A 2 1.95 -7.51 -14.54
C SER A 2 2.00 -6.87 -13.14
N ILE A 3 2.45 -5.63 -13.08
CA ILE A 3 2.41 -4.83 -11.86
C ILE A 3 1.78 -3.48 -12.19
N SER A 4 1.15 -2.85 -11.18
CA SER A 4 0.52 -1.54 -11.33
C SER A 4 0.71 -0.71 -10.09
N LEU A 5 1.11 0.54 -10.25
CA LEU A 5 1.10 1.50 -9.16
C LEU A 5 -0.34 1.92 -8.93
N VAL A 6 -0.88 1.62 -7.74
CA VAL A 6 -2.29 1.84 -7.45
C VAL A 6 -2.54 2.99 -6.47
N GLY A 7 -1.53 3.45 -5.76
CA GLY A 7 -1.68 4.56 -4.84
C GLY A 7 -0.56 4.64 -3.82
N ALA A 8 -0.88 5.24 -2.69
CA ALA A 8 0.07 5.42 -1.59
C ALA A 8 -0.66 5.32 -0.27
N THR A 9 0.09 5.08 0.79
CA THR A 9 -0.40 5.17 2.16
C THR A 9 0.39 6.26 2.87
N LEU A 10 -0.33 7.25 3.41
CA LEU A 10 0.25 8.32 4.21
C LEU A 10 0.27 7.89 5.68
N HIS A 11 1.35 8.19 6.37
CA HIS A 11 1.44 8.00 7.81
C HIS A 11 1.12 9.35 8.46
N VAL A 12 0.08 9.36 9.28
CA VAL A 12 -0.47 10.59 9.87
C VAL A 12 -0.56 10.48 11.38
N LYS A 13 -0.65 11.61 12.07
CA LYS A 13 -0.76 11.63 13.53
C LYS A 13 -2.15 11.22 14.03
N ASP A 14 -3.18 11.54 13.26
CA ASP A 14 -4.58 11.32 13.65
C ASP A 14 -5.36 10.93 12.40
N VAL A 15 -5.68 9.65 12.29
CA VAL A 15 -6.33 9.12 11.08
C VAL A 15 -7.74 9.69 10.90
N ASP A 16 -8.49 9.87 11.99
CA ASP A 16 -9.88 10.33 11.88
C ASP A 16 -9.94 11.78 11.39
N ARG A 17 -9.02 12.60 11.86
CA ARG A 17 -8.91 13.98 11.40
C ARG A 17 -8.48 14.07 9.94
N SER A 18 -7.52 13.25 9.54
CA SER A 18 -7.06 13.21 8.15
C SER A 18 -8.16 12.70 7.23
N LEU A 19 -8.91 11.69 7.67
CA LEU A 19 -10.04 11.16 6.91
C LEU A 19 -11.08 12.24 6.65
N GLU A 20 -11.41 13.07 7.64
CA GLU A 20 -12.36 14.17 7.48
C GLU A 20 -11.92 15.13 6.39
N PHE A 21 -10.62 15.35 6.27
CA PHE A 21 -10.08 16.19 5.20
C PHE A 21 -10.22 15.52 3.83
N TYR A 22 -9.71 14.30 3.70
CA TYR A 22 -9.62 13.64 2.39
C TYR A 22 -10.99 13.24 1.85
N ARG A 23 -11.94 12.88 2.70
CA ARG A 23 -13.28 12.49 2.24
C ARG A 23 -14.05 13.63 1.58
N LYS A 24 -13.62 14.88 1.77
CA LYS A 24 -14.25 16.05 1.16
C LYS A 24 -13.84 16.25 -0.30
N LEU A 25 -12.80 15.56 -0.76
CA LEU A 25 -12.34 15.70 -2.13
C LEU A 25 -13.37 15.12 -3.11
N PRO A 26 -13.50 15.72 -4.31
CA PRO A 26 -14.39 15.17 -5.34
C PRO A 26 -14.01 13.73 -5.69
N ASP A 27 -15.00 12.95 -6.13
CA ASP A 27 -14.80 11.57 -6.60
C ASP A 27 -14.15 10.66 -5.59
N THR A 28 -14.44 10.90 -4.31
CA THR A 28 -13.82 10.17 -3.20
C THR A 28 -14.87 9.38 -2.43
N SER A 29 -14.56 8.14 -2.14
CA SER A 29 -15.38 7.28 -1.29
C SER A 29 -14.52 6.57 -0.27
N VAL A 30 -15.07 6.36 0.94
CA VAL A 30 -14.40 5.62 2.00
C VAL A 30 -14.66 4.14 1.76
N MET A 31 -13.60 3.38 1.54
CA MET A 31 -13.68 1.93 1.34
C MET A 31 -13.62 1.16 2.65
N PHE A 32 -12.84 1.70 3.61
CA PHE A 32 -12.57 1.00 4.86
C PHE A 32 -12.13 2.02 5.90
N HIS A 33 -12.58 1.83 7.16
CA HIS A 33 -12.20 2.75 8.24
C HIS A 33 -12.18 2.01 9.58
N ILE A 34 -11.01 2.00 10.21
CA ILE A 34 -10.85 1.56 11.60
C ILE A 34 -10.47 2.82 12.39
N PRO A 35 -11.39 3.36 13.22
CA PRO A 35 -11.12 4.58 13.96
C PRO A 35 -9.83 4.50 14.78
N GLY A 36 -9.05 5.58 14.74
CA GLY A 36 -7.80 5.67 15.46
C GLY A 36 -6.67 4.81 14.90
N ARG A 37 -6.86 4.17 13.76
CA ARG A 37 -5.84 3.26 13.20
C ARG A 37 -5.59 3.45 11.72
N PHE A 38 -6.62 3.27 10.90
CA PHE A 38 -6.42 3.19 9.46
C PHE A 38 -7.69 3.55 8.70
N ALA A 39 -7.51 4.18 7.55
CA ALA A 39 -8.59 4.37 6.59
C ALA A 39 -8.08 4.14 5.18
N LEU A 40 -8.95 3.65 4.32
CA LEU A 40 -8.66 3.45 2.91
C LEU A 40 -9.74 4.15 2.10
N LEU A 41 -9.32 4.99 1.17
CA LEU A 41 -10.22 5.73 0.30
C LEU A 41 -9.92 5.37 -1.16
N ARG A 42 -10.97 5.39 -1.96
CA ARG A 42 -10.83 5.44 -3.40
C ARG A 42 -10.98 6.89 -3.83
N ILE A 43 -10.03 7.38 -4.61
CA ILE A 43 -10.09 8.72 -5.20
C ILE A 43 -9.97 8.53 -6.70
N GLY A 44 -11.08 8.68 -7.42
CA GLY A 44 -11.12 8.32 -8.83
C GLY A 44 -10.79 6.84 -9.00
N SER A 45 -9.77 6.53 -9.80
CA SER A 45 -9.31 5.15 -10.01
C SER A 45 -8.18 4.75 -9.04
N GLY A 46 -7.67 5.70 -8.24
CA GLY A 46 -6.58 5.45 -7.32
C GLY A 46 -7.03 5.12 -5.91
N ARG A 47 -6.08 4.70 -5.08
CA ARG A 47 -6.33 4.40 -3.67
C ARG A 47 -5.41 5.23 -2.80
N LEU A 48 -5.94 5.70 -1.69
CA LEU A 48 -5.18 6.40 -0.66
C LEU A 48 -5.42 5.71 0.68
N GLY A 49 -4.36 5.16 1.26
CA GLY A 49 -4.39 4.66 2.62
C GLY A 49 -3.96 5.77 3.58
N ILE A 50 -4.54 5.78 4.77
CA ILE A 50 -4.15 6.72 5.82
C ILE A 50 -3.93 5.89 7.08
N LEU A 51 -2.69 5.85 7.55
CA LEU A 51 -2.28 5.03 8.70
C LEU A 51 -1.84 5.92 9.84
N GLU A 52 -2.35 5.66 11.04
CA GLU A 52 -1.92 6.41 12.21
C GLU A 52 -0.54 5.93 12.66
N ASP A 53 0.43 6.82 12.61
CA ASP A 53 1.81 6.53 12.97
C ASP A 53 2.46 7.84 13.39
N GLN A 54 3.26 7.80 14.45
CA GLN A 54 3.96 8.98 14.96
C GLN A 54 5.07 9.43 14.01
N LYS A 55 5.61 8.54 13.22
CA LYS A 55 6.60 8.91 12.21
C LYS A 55 5.89 9.33 10.93
N ARG A 56 6.15 10.54 10.49
CA ARG A 56 5.68 10.98 9.19
C ARG A 56 6.43 10.23 8.11
N ALA A 57 5.69 9.51 7.30
CA ALA A 57 6.26 8.77 6.20
C ALA A 57 5.16 8.53 5.17
N PHE A 58 5.49 7.85 4.11
CA PHE A 58 4.52 7.30 3.19
C PHE A 58 5.18 6.10 2.51
N HIS A 59 4.37 5.27 1.91
CA HIS A 59 4.88 4.23 1.04
C HIS A 59 4.01 4.14 -0.22
N LEU A 60 4.63 3.77 -1.32
CA LEU A 60 3.93 3.51 -2.56
C LEU A 60 3.33 2.12 -2.52
N GLU A 61 2.19 1.92 -3.16
CA GLU A 61 1.53 0.62 -3.23
C GLU A 61 1.46 0.15 -4.66
N ILE A 62 2.02 -1.03 -4.90
CA ILE A 62 2.05 -1.68 -6.20
C ILE A 62 1.32 -3.01 -6.08
N ASP A 63 0.34 -3.24 -6.94
CA ASP A 63 -0.33 -4.52 -7.05
C ASP A 63 0.38 -5.40 -8.08
N CYS A 64 0.52 -6.68 -7.76
CA CYS A 64 1.04 -7.69 -8.68
C CYS A 64 0.00 -8.77 -8.92
N GLU A 65 -0.03 -9.32 -10.12
CA GLU A 65 -0.87 -10.47 -10.41
C GLU A 65 -0.40 -11.70 -9.64
N ASP A 66 0.92 -11.87 -9.53
CA ASP A 66 1.53 -13.02 -8.85
C ASP A 66 2.76 -12.53 -8.10
N LEU A 67 2.65 -12.49 -6.78
CA LEU A 67 3.69 -11.96 -5.91
C LEU A 67 4.96 -12.82 -5.94
N ASP A 68 4.83 -14.15 -6.02
CA ASP A 68 5.99 -15.02 -6.06
C ASP A 68 6.77 -14.86 -7.35
N VAL A 69 6.07 -14.73 -8.48
CA VAL A 69 6.70 -14.46 -9.78
C VAL A 69 7.40 -13.10 -9.76
N THR A 70 6.74 -12.09 -9.17
CA THR A 70 7.31 -10.76 -9.04
C THR A 70 8.58 -10.79 -8.17
N TYR A 71 8.54 -11.50 -7.07
CA TYR A 71 9.70 -11.65 -6.18
C TYR A 71 10.89 -12.26 -6.93
N ALA A 72 10.66 -13.35 -7.66
CA ALA A 72 11.70 -13.99 -8.44
C ALA A 72 12.28 -13.05 -9.50
N LYS A 73 11.41 -12.27 -10.16
CA LYS A 73 11.84 -11.33 -11.18
C LYS A 73 12.66 -10.18 -10.61
N LEU A 74 12.28 -9.67 -9.45
CA LEU A 74 13.04 -8.63 -8.77
C LEU A 74 14.45 -9.12 -8.42
N HIS A 75 14.58 -10.36 -7.95
CA HIS A 75 15.89 -10.96 -7.67
C HIS A 75 16.72 -11.07 -8.95
N GLU A 76 16.11 -11.53 -10.01
CA GLU A 76 16.78 -11.64 -11.32
C GLU A 76 17.32 -10.31 -11.81
N LEU A 77 16.56 -9.23 -11.55
CA LEU A 77 16.94 -7.88 -11.96
C LEU A 77 17.90 -7.19 -10.99
N GLY A 78 18.29 -7.87 -9.91
CA GLY A 78 19.21 -7.31 -8.93
C GLY A 78 18.57 -6.35 -7.94
N VAL A 79 17.24 -6.36 -7.83
CA VAL A 79 16.52 -5.52 -6.88
C VAL A 79 16.51 -6.21 -5.52
N LYS A 80 17.05 -5.55 -4.51
CA LYS A 80 17.09 -6.10 -3.16
C LYS A 80 15.73 -5.90 -2.48
N THR A 81 15.20 -6.96 -1.88
CA THR A 81 13.94 -6.92 -1.13
C THR A 81 14.22 -7.03 0.38
N GLU A 82 13.26 -6.56 1.18
CA GLU A 82 13.28 -6.70 2.63
C GLU A 82 12.75 -8.10 3.00
N GLY A 83 13.50 -9.15 2.62
CA GLY A 83 13.09 -10.53 2.84
C GLY A 83 12.13 -11.04 1.77
N PRO A 84 11.64 -12.28 1.93
CA PRO A 84 10.68 -12.89 1.01
C PRO A 84 9.26 -12.39 1.26
N PRO A 85 8.31 -12.74 0.36
CA PRO A 85 6.90 -12.42 0.60
C PRO A 85 6.42 -12.93 1.95
N THR A 86 5.70 -12.10 2.68
CA THR A 86 5.26 -12.38 4.04
C THR A 86 3.73 -12.33 4.12
N VAL A 87 3.15 -13.29 4.83
CA VAL A 87 1.70 -13.30 5.10
C VAL A 87 1.44 -12.45 6.34
N ARG A 88 0.53 -11.48 6.21
CA ARG A 88 0.13 -10.62 7.31
C ARG A 88 -0.96 -11.29 8.16
N PRO A 89 -1.16 -10.86 9.41
CA PRO A 89 -2.18 -11.45 10.27
C PRO A 89 -3.60 -11.45 9.69
N TRP A 90 -3.91 -10.49 8.81
CA TRP A 90 -5.22 -10.39 8.15
C TRP A 90 -5.30 -11.17 6.84
N GLY A 91 -4.28 -12.01 6.53
CA GLY A 91 -4.29 -12.91 5.40
C GLY A 91 -3.71 -12.39 4.10
N GLU A 92 -3.38 -11.12 4.02
CA GLU A 92 -2.75 -10.56 2.83
C GLU A 92 -1.26 -10.88 2.80
N ARG A 93 -0.72 -11.01 1.59
CA ARG A 93 0.73 -11.22 1.40
C ARG A 93 1.33 -9.97 0.80
N ASP A 94 2.48 -9.59 1.28
CA ASP A 94 3.21 -8.46 0.74
C ASP A 94 4.71 -8.68 0.72
N LEU A 95 5.38 -7.78 0.01
CA LEU A 95 6.81 -7.76 -0.17
C LEU A 95 7.25 -6.31 -0.18
N TRP A 96 8.33 -5.98 0.51
CA TRP A 96 8.79 -4.61 0.65
C TRP A 96 10.13 -4.41 -0.04
N VAL A 97 10.26 -3.25 -0.69
CA VAL A 97 11.48 -2.79 -1.34
C VAL A 97 11.73 -1.36 -0.87
N MET A 98 12.99 -1.00 -0.76
CA MET A 98 13.38 0.36 -0.44
C MET A 98 14.14 0.93 -1.64
N ASP A 99 13.78 2.14 -2.07
CA ASP A 99 14.50 2.78 -3.15
C ASP A 99 15.85 3.33 -2.65
N PRO A 100 16.72 3.86 -3.53
CA PRO A 100 18.05 4.35 -3.11
C PRO A 100 18.03 5.44 -2.05
N ASP A 101 16.92 6.19 -1.95
CA ASP A 101 16.78 7.27 -0.97
C ASP A 101 16.01 6.84 0.29
N GLY A 102 15.68 5.57 0.40
CA GLY A 102 15.00 5.04 1.57
C GLY A 102 13.49 5.11 1.51
N ASN A 103 12.90 5.41 0.37
CA ASN A 103 11.44 5.41 0.23
C ASN A 103 10.93 3.98 0.13
N LEU A 104 9.86 3.69 0.86
CA LEU A 104 9.31 2.35 0.92
C LEU A 104 8.32 2.10 -0.21
N VAL A 105 8.39 0.90 -0.76
CA VAL A 105 7.48 0.43 -1.81
C VAL A 105 6.94 -0.93 -1.40
N GLU A 106 5.63 -1.02 -1.28
CA GLU A 106 4.95 -2.27 -0.96
C GLU A 106 4.42 -2.92 -2.23
N PHE A 107 4.75 -4.20 -2.42
CA PHE A 107 4.16 -5.02 -3.49
C PHE A 107 3.15 -5.94 -2.84
N GLY A 108 1.91 -5.89 -3.30
CA GLY A 108 0.84 -6.74 -2.78
C GLY A 108 0.30 -7.67 -3.86
N GLN A 109 -0.18 -8.82 -3.44
CA GLN A 109 -0.84 -9.76 -4.33
C GLN A 109 -2.22 -9.22 -4.69
N GLN A 110 -2.49 -9.08 -5.98
CA GLN A 110 -3.80 -8.65 -6.44
C GLN A 110 -4.85 -9.68 -6.04
N ARG A 111 -5.94 -9.21 -5.44
CA ARG A 111 -7.03 -10.13 -5.07
C ARG A 111 -7.72 -10.64 -6.32
N LYS A 112 -7.90 -11.96 -6.37
CA LYS A 112 -8.68 -12.56 -7.42
C LYS A 112 -10.15 -12.21 -7.18
N LYS A 113 -10.81 -11.71 -8.21
CA LYS A 113 -12.26 -11.55 -8.17
C LYS A 113 -12.86 -12.95 -8.18
N SER A 114 -13.56 -13.29 -7.13
CA SER A 114 -14.31 -14.53 -7.07
C SER A 114 -15.61 -14.41 -7.85
#